data_832fce6bd8615a11b1b656003f79622f
#
_entry.id   832fce6bd8615a11b1b656003f79622f
#
_cell.length_a   1.000
_cell.length_b   1.000
_cell.length_c   1.000
_cell.angle_alpha   90.00
_cell.angle_beta   90.00
_cell.angle_gamma   90.00
#
_symmetry.space_group_name_H-M   'P 1'
#
loop_
_entity.id
_entity.type
_entity.pdbx_description
1 polymer ?
#
loop_
_entity_poly.entity_id
_entity_poly.type
_entity_poly.pdbx_seq_one_letter_code
_entity_poly.pdbx_strand_id
1 'polypeptide(L)'
;EVKVIIVTGAGRGFCAGADMDGLAATSEGKSQGEQVEAEQRNYAANNVKGFDGGFSYFPTLPKPVIAAINGPAAGVGFIMALYCDIRFAKEGAVFSSAFSKRGLIAEWGVGWILPRLVGIARANDILFTSRKFTADEAETMGIVNKTFPEDEFESSVFEYAKELAKSVSPRSVRIMKEQIYNAQRESIEENLESSMKAMVDSFDTEDFKEGVAHFIEKREPNFTGK
;
A
#
# COMPACT_ATOMS: atom_id res chain seq x y z
N GLU A 1 -6.96 19.97 4.90
CA GLU A 1 -7.43 18.58 4.79
C GLU A 1 -6.30 17.69 4.26
N VAL A 2 -6.16 16.46 4.83
CA VAL A 2 -5.15 15.48 4.37
C VAL A 2 -5.56 14.93 2.99
N LYS A 3 -4.68 15.00 2.00
CA LYS A 3 -4.91 14.48 0.65
C LYS A 3 -4.09 13.22 0.34
N VAL A 4 -2.92 13.04 0.97
CA VAL A 4 -2.02 11.90 0.81
C VAL A 4 -1.49 11.48 2.17
N ILE A 5 -1.28 10.19 2.38
CA ILE A 5 -0.71 9.61 3.59
C ILE A 5 0.65 9.00 3.25
N ILE A 6 1.67 9.36 4.01
CA ILE A 6 2.99 8.73 3.93
C ILE A 6 3.20 7.89 5.20
N VAL A 7 3.50 6.61 5.01
CA VAL A 7 3.88 5.68 6.09
C VAL A 7 5.38 5.49 6.04
N THR A 8 6.08 5.79 7.13
CA THR A 8 7.53 5.60 7.23
C THR A 8 7.91 5.13 8.63
N GLY A 9 9.11 4.60 8.79
CA GLY A 9 9.62 4.15 10.08
C GLY A 9 10.35 5.25 10.84
N ALA A 10 10.25 5.25 12.16
CA ALA A 10 11.06 6.09 13.02
C ALA A 10 12.49 5.52 13.15
N GLY A 11 13.51 6.35 12.93
CA GLY A 11 14.92 5.97 13.06
C GLY A 11 15.42 5.12 11.86
N ARG A 12 16.15 4.03 12.15
CA ARG A 12 16.94 3.30 11.12
C ARG A 12 16.15 2.33 10.26
N GLY A 13 14.94 1.97 10.60
CA GLY A 13 14.19 0.93 9.90
C GLY A 13 12.75 1.34 9.63
N PHE A 14 12.15 0.74 8.62
CA PHE A 14 10.73 0.92 8.34
C PHE A 14 9.88 0.17 9.38
N CYS A 15 10.00 -1.14 9.43
CA CYS A 15 9.36 -1.98 10.45
C CYS A 15 10.02 -3.37 10.43
N ALA A 16 10.55 -3.80 11.58
CA ALA A 16 11.25 -5.08 11.73
C ALA A 16 10.32 -6.31 11.89
N GLY A 17 9.01 -6.09 11.99
CA GLY A 17 8.01 -7.14 12.22
C GLY A 17 7.55 -7.23 13.66
N ALA A 18 7.00 -8.39 14.04
CA ALA A 18 6.49 -8.64 15.38
C ALA A 18 7.62 -8.64 16.43
N ASP A 19 7.28 -8.23 17.64
CA ASP A 19 8.18 -8.29 18.78
C ASP A 19 8.58 -9.74 19.10
N MET A 20 9.88 -9.97 19.29
CA MET A 20 10.41 -11.30 19.54
C MET A 20 10.01 -11.86 20.90
N ASP A 21 9.84 -11.00 21.92
CA ASP A 21 9.38 -11.43 23.25
C ASP A 21 7.90 -11.87 23.20
N GLY A 22 7.09 -11.17 22.39
CA GLY A 22 5.71 -11.58 22.12
C GLY A 22 5.62 -12.91 21.38
N LEU A 23 6.49 -13.14 20.38
CA LEU A 23 6.57 -14.42 19.67
C LEU A 23 7.02 -15.56 20.58
N ALA A 24 8.00 -15.33 21.47
CA ALA A 24 8.45 -16.29 22.44
C ALA A 24 7.32 -16.69 23.43
N ALA A 25 6.60 -15.70 23.97
CA ALA A 25 5.45 -15.96 24.84
C ALA A 25 4.34 -16.78 24.13
N THR A 26 4.09 -16.48 22.85
CA THR A 26 3.13 -17.24 22.02
C THR A 26 3.61 -18.69 21.82
N SER A 27 4.89 -18.93 21.57
CA SER A 27 5.44 -20.27 21.40
C SER A 27 5.34 -21.12 22.68
N GLU A 28 5.30 -20.48 23.84
CA GLU A 28 5.10 -21.12 25.15
C GLU A 28 3.60 -21.28 25.53
N GLY A 29 2.68 -20.94 24.64
CA GLY A 29 1.24 -21.05 24.87
C GLY A 29 0.65 -19.97 25.80
N LYS A 30 1.37 -18.90 26.09
CA LYS A 30 0.97 -17.85 27.03
C LYS A 30 0.08 -16.75 26.44
N SER A 31 -0.08 -16.70 25.11
CA SER A 31 -0.99 -15.72 24.46
C SER A 31 -1.45 -16.24 23.10
N GLN A 32 -2.67 -16.70 22.93
CA GLN A 32 -3.14 -17.23 21.65
C GLN A 32 -4.50 -16.75 21.15
N GLY A 33 -5.32 -16.11 21.95
CA GLY A 33 -6.68 -15.78 21.52
C GLY A 33 -6.91 -14.29 21.32
N GLU A 34 -6.60 -13.51 22.32
CA GLU A 34 -6.99 -12.10 22.39
C GLU A 34 -6.28 -11.18 21.38
N GLN A 35 -5.05 -11.51 20.98
CA GLN A 35 -4.29 -10.70 20.00
C GLN A 35 -4.83 -10.87 18.58
N VAL A 36 -5.17 -12.09 18.17
CA VAL A 36 -5.73 -12.37 16.84
C VAL A 36 -7.11 -11.75 16.68
N GLU A 37 -7.96 -11.83 17.73
CA GLU A 37 -9.29 -11.22 17.70
C GLU A 37 -9.24 -9.69 17.72
N ALA A 38 -8.31 -9.08 18.45
CA ALA A 38 -8.11 -7.63 18.47
C ALA A 38 -7.63 -7.10 17.11
N GLU A 39 -6.91 -7.91 16.34
CA GLU A 39 -6.38 -7.56 15.02
C GLU A 39 -7.40 -7.76 13.88
N GLN A 40 -8.52 -8.44 14.14
CA GLN A 40 -9.65 -8.60 13.20
C GLN A 40 -10.65 -7.44 13.22
N ARG A 41 -10.26 -6.28 13.72
CA ARG A 41 -11.14 -5.11 13.70
C ARG A 41 -11.42 -4.69 12.27
N ASN A 42 -12.70 -4.40 11.98
CA ASN A 42 -13.10 -3.85 10.69
C ASN A 42 -12.63 -2.40 10.56
N TYR A 43 -11.62 -2.16 9.75
CA TYR A 43 -11.07 -0.84 9.45
C TYR A 43 -11.56 -0.27 8.11
N ALA A 44 -12.52 -0.92 7.45
CA ALA A 44 -13.01 -0.49 6.15
C ALA A 44 -13.55 0.95 6.20
N ALA A 45 -12.92 1.85 5.47
CA ALA A 45 -13.24 3.26 5.42
C ALA A 45 -13.91 3.70 4.10
N ASN A 46 -14.05 2.78 3.15
CA ASN A 46 -14.67 3.02 1.84
C ASN A 46 -15.32 1.73 1.27
N ASN A 47 -15.66 1.75 -0.02
CA ASN A 47 -16.32 0.64 -0.71
C ASN A 47 -15.38 -0.49 -1.18
N VAL A 48 -14.13 -0.53 -0.76
CA VAL A 48 -13.18 -1.60 -1.09
C VAL A 48 -13.41 -2.79 -0.16
N LYS A 49 -13.81 -3.93 -0.74
CA LYS A 49 -14.17 -5.14 -0.01
C LYS A 49 -12.96 -6.04 0.25
N GLY A 50 -12.94 -6.71 1.41
CA GLY A 50 -11.99 -7.78 1.74
C GLY A 50 -10.62 -7.32 2.23
N PHE A 51 -10.46 -6.03 2.54
CA PHE A 51 -9.26 -5.44 3.12
C PHE A 51 -9.57 -4.82 4.49
N ASP A 52 -10.18 -5.60 5.37
CA ASP A 52 -10.64 -5.18 6.69
C ASP A 52 -9.80 -5.70 7.85
N GLY A 53 -8.71 -6.42 7.55
CA GLY A 53 -7.78 -6.93 8.54
C GLY A 53 -6.78 -5.88 9.05
N GLY A 54 -6.19 -6.13 10.24
CA GLY A 54 -5.37 -5.19 10.97
C GLY A 54 -4.21 -4.54 10.21
N PHE A 55 -3.54 -5.28 9.31
CA PHE A 55 -2.42 -4.75 8.51
C PHE A 55 -2.77 -4.60 7.03
N SER A 56 -3.95 -5.03 6.59
CA SER A 56 -4.37 -5.03 5.19
C SER A 56 -5.39 -3.94 4.85
N TYR A 57 -5.71 -3.03 5.76
CA TYR A 57 -6.76 -2.03 5.58
C TYR A 57 -6.37 -0.83 4.71
N PHE A 58 -5.10 -0.61 4.40
CA PHE A 58 -4.66 0.57 3.63
C PHE A 58 -5.39 0.77 2.28
N PRO A 59 -5.73 -0.29 1.52
CA PRO A 59 -6.55 -0.16 0.32
C PRO A 59 -7.92 0.49 0.57
N THR A 60 -8.49 0.35 1.78
CA THR A 60 -9.80 0.91 2.11
C THR A 60 -9.76 2.40 2.46
N LEU A 61 -8.59 2.98 2.69
CA LEU A 61 -8.47 4.40 2.97
C LEU A 61 -8.80 5.22 1.72
N PRO A 62 -9.62 6.28 1.84
CA PRO A 62 -10.05 7.08 0.69
C PRO A 62 -8.97 8.04 0.17
N LYS A 63 -7.75 7.88 0.61
CA LYS A 63 -6.58 8.68 0.25
C LYS A 63 -5.46 7.76 -0.25
N PRO A 64 -4.59 8.21 -1.16
CA PRO A 64 -3.38 7.47 -1.49
C PRO A 64 -2.50 7.25 -0.25
N VAL A 65 -1.97 6.04 -0.13
CA VAL A 65 -1.02 5.66 0.93
C VAL A 65 0.30 5.30 0.28
N ILE A 66 1.34 6.03 0.63
CA ILE A 66 2.71 5.83 0.15
C ILE A 66 3.53 5.18 1.26
N ALA A 67 4.12 4.01 1.01
CA ALA A 67 5.16 3.47 1.88
C ALA A 67 6.50 4.13 1.52
N ALA A 68 7.03 4.90 2.44
CA ALA A 68 8.39 5.45 2.39
C ALA A 68 9.32 4.56 3.21
N ILE A 69 9.92 3.57 2.55
CA ILE A 69 10.67 2.49 3.20
C ILE A 69 12.10 2.96 3.45
N ASN A 70 12.31 3.56 4.61
CA ASN A 70 13.57 4.21 5.01
C ASN A 70 14.65 3.25 5.50
N GLY A 71 14.39 1.95 5.53
CA GLY A 71 15.34 0.92 5.98
C GLY A 71 14.70 -0.46 6.06
N PRO A 72 15.20 -1.39 6.89
CA PRO A 72 14.70 -2.76 6.94
C PRO A 72 13.17 -2.87 7.10
N ALA A 73 12.55 -3.71 6.27
CA ALA A 73 11.14 -4.06 6.29
C ALA A 73 10.98 -5.58 6.32
N ALA A 74 10.54 -6.16 7.44
CA ALA A 74 10.48 -7.61 7.62
C ALA A 74 9.16 -8.07 8.26
N GLY A 75 8.73 -9.30 7.93
CA GLY A 75 7.49 -9.86 8.46
C GLY A 75 6.29 -8.94 8.26
N VAL A 76 5.62 -8.54 9.35
CA VAL A 76 4.49 -7.59 9.32
C VAL A 76 4.86 -6.26 8.64
N GLY A 77 6.09 -5.75 8.84
CA GLY A 77 6.54 -4.54 8.18
C GLY A 77 6.61 -4.67 6.65
N PHE A 78 7.03 -5.83 6.15
CA PHE A 78 6.98 -6.12 4.73
C PHE A 78 5.53 -6.21 4.23
N ILE A 79 4.64 -6.88 4.97
CA ILE A 79 3.21 -6.95 4.62
C ILE A 79 2.56 -5.57 4.56
N MET A 80 2.78 -4.72 5.57
CA MET A 80 2.24 -3.36 5.60
C MET A 80 2.67 -2.56 4.36
N ALA A 81 3.94 -2.67 3.96
CA ALA A 81 4.43 -2.01 2.76
C ALA A 81 3.71 -2.51 1.49
N LEU A 82 3.43 -3.82 1.38
CA LEU A 82 2.73 -4.38 0.21
C LEU A 82 1.29 -3.87 0.06
N TYR A 83 0.62 -3.54 1.16
CA TYR A 83 -0.75 -3.01 1.13
C TYR A 83 -0.83 -1.49 0.95
N CYS A 84 0.28 -0.76 1.01
CA CYS A 84 0.30 0.63 0.56
C CYS A 84 0.11 0.70 -0.96
N ASP A 85 -0.45 1.80 -1.47
CA ASP A 85 -0.71 1.97 -2.90
C ASP A 85 0.58 2.09 -3.71
N ILE A 86 1.52 2.85 -3.20
CA ILE A 86 2.81 3.16 -3.82
C ILE A 86 3.91 2.88 -2.79
N ARG A 87 5.05 2.37 -3.25
CA ARG A 87 6.20 2.03 -2.42
C ARG A 87 7.46 2.66 -2.99
N PHE A 88 8.11 3.46 -2.17
CA PHE A 88 9.45 3.97 -2.42
C PHE A 88 10.41 3.42 -1.37
N ALA A 89 11.62 3.10 -1.76
CA ALA A 89 12.63 2.60 -0.84
C ALA A 89 13.89 3.47 -0.86
N LYS A 90 14.53 3.58 0.28
CA LYS A 90 15.87 4.13 0.38
C LYS A 90 16.89 3.09 -0.09
N GLU A 91 17.92 3.51 -0.81
CA GLU A 91 19.08 2.65 -1.07
C GLU A 91 19.59 2.00 0.21
N GLY A 92 19.98 0.73 0.11
CA GLY A 92 20.40 -0.04 1.28
C GLY A 92 19.27 -0.60 2.15
N ALA A 93 18.00 -0.28 1.88
CA ALA A 93 16.88 -0.93 2.54
C ALA A 93 16.86 -2.43 2.20
N VAL A 94 16.48 -3.26 3.18
CA VAL A 94 16.49 -4.72 3.07
C VAL A 94 15.13 -5.27 3.45
N PHE A 95 14.66 -6.22 2.65
CA PHE A 95 13.36 -6.85 2.80
C PHE A 95 13.51 -8.33 3.17
N SER A 96 12.53 -8.87 3.92
CA SER A 96 12.37 -10.30 4.13
C SER A 96 10.94 -10.62 4.55
N SER A 97 10.36 -11.71 4.04
CA SER A 97 9.08 -12.24 4.56
C SER A 97 9.22 -12.78 5.97
N ALA A 98 10.37 -13.36 6.30
CA ALA A 98 10.74 -13.90 7.60
C ALA A 98 9.92 -15.10 8.11
N PHE A 99 8.83 -15.52 7.44
CA PHE A 99 7.87 -16.50 7.93
C PHE A 99 8.41 -17.92 7.97
N SER A 100 8.82 -18.50 6.83
CA SER A 100 9.20 -19.91 6.72
C SER A 100 10.36 -20.28 7.64
N LYS A 101 11.31 -19.37 7.86
CA LYS A 101 12.43 -19.55 8.80
C LYS A 101 12.01 -19.58 10.29
N ARG A 102 10.77 -19.26 10.58
CA ARG A 102 10.17 -19.30 11.92
C ARG A 102 9.06 -20.33 12.04
N GLY A 103 8.88 -21.19 11.02
CA GLY A 103 7.78 -22.16 10.98
C GLY A 103 6.39 -21.52 10.77
N LEU A 104 6.35 -20.25 10.38
CA LEU A 104 5.12 -19.51 10.07
C LEU A 104 4.77 -19.63 8.58
N ILE A 105 3.52 -19.34 8.28
CA ILE A 105 2.94 -19.41 6.92
C ILE A 105 2.84 -18.01 6.29
N ALA A 106 2.27 -17.92 5.11
CA ALA A 106 1.97 -16.65 4.43
C ALA A 106 0.79 -15.94 5.11
N GLU A 107 1.09 -15.17 6.15
CA GLU A 107 0.11 -14.51 7.02
C GLU A 107 -0.50 -13.26 6.34
N TRP A 108 -1.59 -12.75 6.92
CA TRP A 108 -2.21 -11.45 6.57
C TRP A 108 -2.48 -11.27 5.08
N GLY A 109 -2.78 -12.34 4.36
CA GLY A 109 -3.09 -12.29 2.95
C GLY A 109 -1.88 -12.01 2.05
N VAL A 110 -0.65 -12.12 2.53
CA VAL A 110 0.55 -11.94 1.68
C VAL A 110 0.60 -12.94 0.52
N GLY A 111 0.06 -14.14 0.69
CA GLY A 111 -0.09 -15.14 -0.37
C GLY A 111 -1.06 -14.70 -1.47
N TRP A 112 -1.91 -13.71 -1.22
CA TRP A 112 -2.81 -13.11 -2.22
C TRP A 112 -2.17 -11.89 -2.90
N ILE A 113 -1.59 -10.95 -2.13
CA ILE A 113 -1.09 -9.68 -2.68
C ILE A 113 0.27 -9.85 -3.39
N LEU A 114 1.21 -10.59 -2.81
CA LEU A 114 2.57 -10.67 -3.33
C LEU A 114 2.64 -11.28 -4.74
N PRO A 115 1.96 -12.42 -5.06
CA PRO A 115 1.98 -12.96 -6.42
C PRO A 115 1.37 -12.03 -7.47
N ARG A 116 0.47 -11.13 -7.08
CA ARG A 116 -0.12 -10.11 -7.97
C ARG A 116 0.86 -9.00 -8.32
N LEU A 117 1.81 -8.74 -7.44
CA LEU A 117 2.86 -7.75 -7.68
C LEU A 117 4.03 -8.33 -8.50
N VAL A 118 4.48 -9.55 -8.16
CA VAL A 118 5.76 -10.08 -8.67
C VAL A 118 5.63 -11.36 -9.51
N GLY A 119 4.42 -11.91 -9.64
CA GLY A 119 4.17 -13.22 -10.21
C GLY A 119 4.45 -14.37 -9.24
N ILE A 120 3.86 -15.56 -9.53
CA ILE A 120 3.87 -16.73 -8.62
C ILE A 120 5.30 -17.20 -8.31
N ALA A 121 6.16 -17.29 -9.32
CA ALA A 121 7.50 -17.84 -9.13
C ALA A 121 8.37 -17.01 -8.16
N ARG A 122 8.36 -15.68 -8.31
CA ARG A 122 9.10 -14.79 -7.40
C ARG A 122 8.47 -14.76 -6.01
N ALA A 123 7.13 -14.80 -5.92
CA ALA A 123 6.44 -14.88 -4.64
C ALA A 123 6.81 -16.16 -3.88
N ASN A 124 6.88 -17.32 -4.56
CA ASN A 124 7.33 -18.58 -3.97
C ASN A 124 8.78 -18.49 -3.47
N ASP A 125 9.70 -17.94 -4.29
CA ASP A 125 11.10 -17.75 -3.86
C ASP A 125 11.17 -16.91 -2.57
N ILE A 126 10.50 -15.78 -2.53
CA ILE A 126 10.49 -14.88 -1.36
C ILE A 126 9.89 -15.56 -0.12
N LEU A 127 8.72 -16.21 -0.29
CA LEU A 127 7.98 -16.79 0.85
C LEU A 127 8.61 -18.10 1.35
N PHE A 128 9.06 -18.99 0.44
CA PHE A 128 9.62 -20.28 0.82
C PHE A 128 10.99 -20.14 1.44
N THR A 129 11.84 -19.27 0.91
CA THR A 129 13.22 -19.11 1.40
C THR A 129 13.31 -18.14 2.58
N SER A 130 12.37 -17.21 2.71
CA SER A 130 12.46 -16.03 3.60
C SER A 130 13.87 -15.38 3.54
N ARG A 131 14.47 -15.38 2.34
CA ARG A 131 15.76 -14.73 2.13
C ARG A 131 15.63 -13.22 2.27
N LYS A 132 16.76 -12.60 2.57
CA LYS A 132 16.87 -11.16 2.47
C LYS A 132 17.07 -10.77 1.00
N PHE A 133 16.48 -9.63 0.60
CA PHE A 133 16.72 -9.02 -0.71
C PHE A 133 16.79 -7.49 -0.56
N THR A 134 17.48 -6.85 -1.49
CA THR A 134 17.77 -5.41 -1.45
C THR A 134 16.64 -4.58 -2.03
N ALA A 135 16.70 -3.24 -1.83
CA ALA A 135 15.79 -2.29 -2.45
C ALA A 135 15.83 -2.35 -4.00
N ASP A 136 17.03 -2.46 -4.59
CA ASP A 136 17.22 -2.58 -6.05
C ASP A 136 16.60 -3.87 -6.60
N GLU A 137 16.75 -4.97 -5.87
CA GLU A 137 16.11 -6.23 -6.23
C GLU A 137 14.58 -6.11 -6.11
N ALA A 138 14.07 -5.44 -5.08
CA ALA A 138 12.66 -5.17 -4.88
C ALA A 138 12.07 -4.29 -6.00
N GLU A 139 12.80 -3.29 -6.48
CA GLU A 139 12.42 -2.46 -7.62
C GLU A 139 12.41 -3.29 -8.92
N THR A 140 13.46 -4.07 -9.18
CA THR A 140 13.53 -4.97 -10.34
C THR A 140 12.39 -6.00 -10.38
N MET A 141 11.93 -6.44 -9.21
CA MET A 141 10.80 -7.38 -9.10
C MET A 141 9.43 -6.71 -9.21
N GLY A 142 9.35 -5.38 -9.08
CA GLY A 142 8.10 -4.62 -9.06
C GLY A 142 7.43 -4.54 -7.68
N ILE A 143 8.14 -4.90 -6.61
CA ILE A 143 7.68 -4.68 -5.24
C ILE A 143 7.76 -3.20 -4.89
N VAL A 144 8.84 -2.53 -5.28
CA VAL A 144 9.08 -1.10 -5.06
C VAL A 144 8.95 -0.37 -6.40
N ASN A 145 8.29 0.77 -6.39
CA ASN A 145 8.10 1.61 -7.57
C ASN A 145 9.39 2.31 -7.98
N LYS A 146 10.17 2.77 -6.99
CA LYS A 146 11.47 3.39 -7.20
C LYS A 146 12.32 3.38 -5.93
N THR A 147 13.62 3.23 -6.11
CA THR A 147 14.65 3.37 -5.08
C THR A 147 15.34 4.73 -5.23
N PHE A 148 15.63 5.39 -4.12
CA PHE A 148 16.29 6.69 -4.09
C PHE A 148 17.57 6.64 -3.24
N PRO A 149 18.61 7.40 -3.60
CA PRO A 149 19.78 7.64 -2.75
C PRO A 149 19.38 8.13 -1.35
N GLU A 150 20.20 7.86 -0.35
CA GLU A 150 19.89 8.18 1.05
C GLU A 150 19.63 9.66 1.26
N ASP A 151 20.41 10.54 0.65
CA ASP A 151 20.31 11.99 0.75
C ASP A 151 19.13 12.60 -0.04
N GLU A 152 18.59 11.88 -1.02
CA GLU A 152 17.46 12.32 -1.83
C GLU A 152 16.13 11.66 -1.40
N PHE A 153 16.16 10.60 -0.59
CA PHE A 153 15.00 9.76 -0.33
C PHE A 153 13.80 10.54 0.23
N GLU A 154 14.00 11.25 1.34
CA GLU A 154 12.91 11.96 2.00
C GLU A 154 12.33 13.09 1.12
N SER A 155 13.19 13.86 0.47
CA SER A 155 12.78 14.96 -0.41
C SER A 155 12.02 14.44 -1.63
N SER A 156 12.50 13.36 -2.26
CA SER A 156 11.86 12.76 -3.44
C SER A 156 10.47 12.19 -3.12
N VAL A 157 10.33 11.48 -1.99
CA VAL A 157 9.02 10.98 -1.54
C VAL A 157 8.06 12.13 -1.22
N PHE A 158 8.56 13.17 -0.55
CA PHE A 158 7.74 14.32 -0.18
C PHE A 158 7.27 15.12 -1.41
N GLU A 159 8.16 15.39 -2.36
CA GLU A 159 7.80 16.09 -3.60
C GLU A 159 6.81 15.28 -4.44
N TYR A 160 6.95 13.95 -4.52
CA TYR A 160 5.96 13.10 -5.17
C TYR A 160 4.58 13.20 -4.48
N ALA A 161 4.54 13.11 -3.15
CA ALA A 161 3.30 13.22 -2.39
C ALA A 161 2.66 14.62 -2.51
N LYS A 162 3.47 15.66 -2.55
CA LYS A 162 3.04 17.06 -2.73
C LYS A 162 2.45 17.27 -4.12
N GLU A 163 3.10 16.75 -5.17
CA GLU A 163 2.59 16.80 -6.52
C GLU A 163 1.24 16.09 -6.63
N LEU A 164 1.14 14.88 -6.06
CA LEU A 164 -0.11 14.13 -6.02
C LEU A 164 -1.21 14.89 -5.24
N ALA A 165 -0.86 15.56 -4.14
CA ALA A 165 -1.80 16.34 -3.36
C ALA A 165 -2.29 17.64 -4.03
N LYS A 166 -1.45 18.22 -4.93
CA LYS A 166 -1.69 19.52 -5.55
C LYS A 166 -2.33 19.40 -6.92
N SER A 167 -1.85 18.47 -7.74
CA SER A 167 -2.09 18.49 -9.18
C SER A 167 -3.18 17.53 -9.66
N VAL A 168 -3.75 16.69 -8.76
CA VAL A 168 -4.78 15.74 -9.14
C VAL A 168 -6.03 15.83 -8.25
N SER A 169 -7.18 15.49 -8.84
CA SER A 169 -8.46 15.47 -8.12
C SER A 169 -8.47 14.40 -7.02
N PRO A 170 -8.65 14.77 -5.75
CA PRO A 170 -8.74 13.80 -4.65
C PRO A 170 -9.91 12.82 -4.82
N ARG A 171 -11.02 13.29 -5.44
CA ARG A 171 -12.17 12.44 -5.76
C ARG A 171 -11.78 11.39 -6.81
N SER A 172 -11.13 11.80 -7.90
CA SER A 172 -10.74 10.89 -8.96
C SER A 172 -9.78 9.82 -8.45
N VAL A 173 -8.77 10.20 -7.66
CA VAL A 173 -7.83 9.25 -7.05
C VAL A 173 -8.54 8.24 -6.14
N ARG A 174 -9.50 8.69 -5.33
CA ARG A 174 -10.29 7.79 -4.48
C ARG A 174 -11.07 6.78 -5.32
N ILE A 175 -11.79 7.22 -6.35
CA ILE A 175 -12.58 6.32 -7.22
C ILE A 175 -11.66 5.35 -7.97
N MET A 176 -10.55 5.82 -8.56
CA MET A 176 -9.57 4.95 -9.22
C MET A 176 -9.00 3.90 -8.28
N LYS A 177 -8.69 4.27 -7.04
CA LYS A 177 -8.23 3.33 -6.02
C LYS A 177 -9.27 2.26 -5.73
N GLU A 178 -10.53 2.64 -5.52
CA GLU A 178 -11.66 1.71 -5.34
C GLU A 178 -11.79 0.76 -6.54
N GLN A 179 -11.75 1.28 -7.77
CA GLN A 179 -11.83 0.48 -9.00
C GLN A 179 -10.68 -0.52 -9.11
N ILE A 180 -9.43 -0.11 -8.87
CA ILE A 180 -8.24 -0.97 -8.98
C ILE A 180 -8.31 -2.15 -7.99
N TYR A 181 -8.68 -1.89 -6.74
CA TYR A 181 -8.73 -2.95 -5.74
C TYR A 181 -9.95 -3.85 -5.89
N ASN A 182 -11.12 -3.31 -6.27
CA ASN A 182 -12.31 -4.12 -6.54
C ASN A 182 -12.17 -4.98 -7.79
N ALA A 183 -11.52 -4.49 -8.85
CA ALA A 183 -11.23 -5.24 -10.08
C ALA A 183 -10.45 -6.55 -9.84
N GLN A 184 -9.75 -6.66 -8.69
CA GLN A 184 -9.08 -7.91 -8.33
C GLN A 184 -10.05 -9.05 -7.98
N ARG A 185 -11.35 -8.77 -7.85
CA ARG A 185 -12.40 -9.68 -7.40
C ARG A 185 -13.64 -9.67 -8.29
N GLU A 186 -13.75 -8.69 -9.17
CA GLU A 186 -14.86 -8.50 -10.11
C GLU A 186 -14.59 -9.17 -11.44
N SER A 187 -15.65 -9.55 -12.14
CA SER A 187 -15.55 -9.85 -13.57
C SER A 187 -15.30 -8.57 -14.38
N ILE A 188 -14.88 -8.71 -15.63
CA ILE A 188 -14.69 -7.54 -16.50
C ILE A 188 -16.02 -6.81 -16.75
N GLU A 189 -17.13 -7.55 -16.83
CA GLU A 189 -18.47 -6.99 -17.03
C GLU A 189 -18.89 -6.13 -15.85
N GLU A 190 -18.73 -6.63 -14.61
CA GLU A 190 -19.02 -5.88 -13.37
C GLU A 190 -18.16 -4.63 -13.27
N ASN A 191 -16.87 -4.74 -13.61
CA ASN A 191 -15.96 -3.60 -13.56
C ASN A 191 -16.29 -2.54 -14.62
N LEU A 192 -16.66 -2.94 -15.84
CA LEU A 192 -17.12 -2.03 -16.89
C LEU A 192 -18.40 -1.30 -16.47
N GLU A 193 -19.39 -1.99 -15.91
CA GLU A 193 -20.64 -1.39 -15.44
C GLU A 193 -20.37 -0.35 -14.36
N SER A 194 -19.58 -0.70 -13.34
CA SER A 194 -19.23 0.21 -12.25
C SER A 194 -18.43 1.42 -12.71
N SER A 195 -17.48 1.23 -13.65
CA SER A 195 -16.66 2.31 -14.20
C SER A 195 -17.46 3.25 -15.10
N MET A 196 -18.38 2.75 -15.91
CA MET A 196 -19.26 3.58 -16.73
C MET A 196 -20.17 4.47 -15.87
N LYS A 197 -20.72 3.90 -14.79
CA LYS A 197 -21.49 4.69 -13.82
C LYS A 197 -20.64 5.80 -13.18
N ALA A 198 -19.47 5.43 -12.66
CA ALA A 198 -18.57 6.39 -12.03
C ALA A 198 -18.09 7.49 -13.00
N MET A 199 -17.93 7.17 -14.29
CA MET A 199 -17.61 8.13 -15.33
C MET A 199 -18.74 9.16 -15.50
N VAL A 200 -19.98 8.70 -15.64
CA VAL A 200 -21.15 9.59 -15.78
C VAL A 200 -21.29 10.49 -14.55
N ASP A 201 -21.20 9.92 -13.34
CA ASP A 201 -21.24 10.66 -12.08
C ASP A 201 -20.12 11.71 -11.95
N SER A 202 -19.02 11.53 -12.69
CA SER A 202 -17.88 12.46 -12.65
C SER A 202 -18.14 13.74 -13.44
N PHE A 203 -18.96 13.71 -14.50
CA PHE A 203 -19.22 14.88 -15.35
C PHE A 203 -19.91 16.04 -14.62
N ASP A 204 -20.66 15.74 -13.55
CA ASP A 204 -21.39 16.73 -12.77
C ASP A 204 -20.57 17.34 -11.63
N THR A 205 -19.33 16.90 -11.41
CA THR A 205 -18.50 17.31 -10.27
C THR A 205 -17.81 18.66 -10.48
N GLU A 206 -17.48 19.32 -9.35
CA GLU A 206 -16.67 20.54 -9.36
C GLU A 206 -15.24 20.24 -9.87
N ASP A 207 -14.68 19.10 -9.47
CA ASP A 207 -13.35 18.68 -9.89
C ASP A 207 -13.26 18.42 -11.41
N PHE A 208 -14.31 17.91 -12.05
CA PHE A 208 -14.33 17.77 -13.51
C PHE A 208 -14.33 19.14 -14.20
N LYS A 209 -15.17 20.08 -13.73
CA LYS A 209 -15.22 21.45 -14.26
C LYS A 209 -13.88 22.16 -14.10
N GLU A 210 -13.27 22.02 -12.93
CA GLU A 210 -11.94 22.58 -12.66
C GLU A 210 -10.86 21.92 -13.56
N GLY A 211 -10.93 20.59 -13.73
CA GLY A 211 -10.03 19.85 -14.61
C GLY A 211 -10.04 20.34 -16.05
N VAL A 212 -11.19 20.69 -16.59
CA VAL A 212 -11.34 21.30 -17.91
C VAL A 212 -10.85 22.75 -17.91
N ALA A 213 -11.27 23.55 -16.92
CA ALA A 213 -10.97 24.97 -16.85
C ALA A 213 -9.46 25.23 -16.73
N HIS A 214 -8.80 24.59 -15.75
CA HIS A 214 -7.36 24.80 -15.53
C HIS A 214 -6.52 24.45 -16.76
N PHE A 215 -6.91 23.38 -17.49
CA PHE A 215 -6.19 22.95 -18.70
C PHE A 215 -6.29 23.99 -19.82
N ILE A 216 -7.52 24.52 -20.07
CA ILE A 216 -7.75 25.56 -21.09
C ILE A 216 -7.04 26.87 -20.71
N GLU A 217 -7.09 27.24 -19.44
CA GLU A 217 -6.53 28.48 -18.91
C GLU A 217 -5.02 28.40 -18.64
N LYS A 218 -4.43 27.20 -18.75
CA LYS A 218 -2.98 26.93 -18.52
C LYS A 218 -2.50 27.40 -17.16
N ARG A 219 -3.28 27.15 -16.13
CA ARG A 219 -2.99 27.48 -14.74
C ARG A 219 -2.92 26.22 -13.87
N GLU A 220 -2.43 26.35 -12.65
CA GLU A 220 -2.50 25.31 -11.63
C GLU A 220 -3.96 24.97 -11.28
N PRO A 221 -4.31 23.68 -11.05
CA PRO A 221 -5.65 23.30 -10.65
C PRO A 221 -5.90 23.61 -9.18
N ASN A 222 -7.19 23.77 -8.84
CA ASN A 222 -7.67 23.93 -7.47
C ASN A 222 -8.75 22.88 -7.16
N PHE A 223 -8.37 21.62 -7.11
CA PHE A 223 -9.29 20.52 -6.84
C PHE A 223 -9.76 20.50 -5.38
N THR A 224 -11.07 20.36 -5.18
CA THR A 224 -11.73 20.35 -3.88
C THR A 224 -12.16 18.96 -3.41
N GLY A 225 -12.20 17.99 -4.32
CA GLY A 225 -12.68 16.63 -4.06
C GLY A 225 -14.20 16.48 -4.14
N LYS A 226 -14.89 17.45 -4.73
CA LYS A 226 -16.36 17.51 -4.84
C LYS A 226 -16.83 17.37 -6.28
#